data_fab1dbab7eafeb3b479ce3cd00af9263
#
_entry.id   fab1dbab7eafeb3b479ce3cd00af9263
#
_cell.length_a   1.000
_cell.length_b   1.000
_cell.length_c   1.000
_cell.angle_alpha   90.00
_cell.angle_beta   90.00
_cell.angle_gamma   90.00
#
_symmetry.space_group_name_H-M   'P 1'
#
loop_
_entity.id
_entity.type
_entity.pdbx_description
1 polymer ?
#
loop_
_entity_poly.entity_id
_entity_poly.type
_entity_poly.pdbx_seq_one_letter_code
_entity_poly.pdbx_strand_id
1 'polypeptide(L)'
;TNLFLQFKVKVNQLKDTYASMFLLYDLIQLSILLYLTGGILNPFSILLIIPTIVSSTFLSMGTTIILGVLTTLFLFILTHFYLPLPGMNTNIFAVPNFYKLGILSSILIGLIFLSYFGIRFTGETKKRSDASVKMQQIIAREYELESLGGQAAAAAHSLGTPLTTISVVAKELRKEIGEESRHTKD
;
A
#
# COMPACT_ATOMS: atom_id res chain seq x y z
N THR A 1 -0.86 -19.96 18.16
CA THR A 1 0.30 -19.64 17.28
C THR A 1 0.38 -18.15 16.94
N ASN A 2 -0.75 -17.45 16.69
CA ASN A 2 -0.75 -16.02 16.35
C ASN A 2 -0.26 -15.09 17.47
N LEU A 3 -0.60 -15.39 18.74
CA LEU A 3 -0.13 -14.61 19.90
C LEU A 3 1.39 -14.67 20.09
N PHE A 4 2.01 -15.82 19.81
CA PHE A 4 3.47 -15.98 19.95
C PHE A 4 4.24 -15.20 18.88
N LEU A 5 3.68 -15.08 17.67
CA LEU A 5 4.25 -14.31 16.56
C LEU A 5 4.12 -12.80 16.80
N GLN A 6 3.03 -12.33 17.39
CA GLN A 6 2.85 -10.91 17.74
C GLN A 6 3.90 -10.39 18.73
N PHE A 7 4.38 -11.25 19.65
CA PHE A 7 5.38 -10.86 20.64
C PHE A 7 6.83 -10.89 20.13
N LYS A 8 7.13 -11.68 19.09
CA LYS A 8 8.51 -11.90 18.61
C LYS A 8 8.86 -11.16 17.32
N VAL A 9 7.89 -10.75 16.55
CA VAL A 9 8.09 -9.97 15.33
C VAL A 9 7.84 -8.51 15.66
N LYS A 10 8.89 -7.79 16.04
CA LYS A 10 8.91 -6.33 15.96
C LYS A 10 8.47 -5.95 14.54
N VAL A 11 7.42 -5.12 14.42
CA VAL A 11 6.77 -4.69 13.18
C VAL A 11 7.77 -3.94 12.29
N ASN A 12 8.71 -4.69 11.72
CA ASN A 12 9.41 -4.31 10.51
C ASN A 12 8.74 -5.11 9.40
N GLN A 13 8.30 -4.42 8.35
CA GLN A 13 7.65 -4.94 7.16
C GLN A 13 8.08 -6.38 6.89
N LEU A 14 7.16 -7.34 7.15
CA LEU A 14 7.38 -8.74 6.81
C LEU A 14 7.75 -8.77 5.33
N LYS A 15 8.96 -9.23 5.00
CA LYS A 15 9.34 -9.46 3.61
C LYS A 15 8.23 -10.30 2.97
N ASP A 16 7.82 -9.98 1.76
CA ASP A 16 6.80 -10.69 0.98
C ASP A 16 6.93 -12.22 1.08
N THR A 17 8.15 -12.72 1.18
CA THR A 17 8.47 -14.15 1.32
C THR A 17 7.94 -14.77 2.61
N TYR A 18 8.02 -14.09 3.75
CA TYR A 18 7.50 -14.64 5.01
C TYR A 18 5.97 -14.61 5.04
N ALA A 19 5.38 -13.52 4.54
CA ALA A 19 3.93 -13.39 4.45
C ALA A 19 3.35 -14.46 3.50
N SER A 20 4.01 -14.73 2.37
CA SER A 20 3.59 -15.79 1.44
C SER A 20 3.68 -17.19 2.04
N MET A 21 4.71 -17.46 2.85
CA MET A 21 4.85 -18.74 3.56
C MET A 21 3.73 -18.96 4.59
N PHE A 22 3.31 -17.92 5.31
CA PHE A 22 2.17 -18.03 6.23
C PHE A 22 0.87 -18.33 5.50
N LEU A 23 0.60 -17.61 4.39
CA LEU A 23 -0.59 -17.87 3.58
C LEU A 23 -0.58 -19.28 2.94
N LEU A 24 0.59 -19.75 2.54
CA LEU A 24 0.76 -21.12 2.05
C LEU A 24 0.48 -22.15 3.15
N TYR A 25 0.97 -21.92 4.36
CA TYR A 25 0.70 -22.79 5.51
C TYR A 25 -0.80 -22.84 5.82
N ASP A 26 -1.48 -21.70 5.85
CA ASP A 26 -2.92 -21.63 6.07
C ASP A 26 -3.69 -22.37 4.98
N LEU A 27 -3.28 -22.25 3.71
CA LEU A 27 -3.86 -22.94 2.58
C LEU A 27 -3.74 -24.47 2.72
N ILE A 28 -2.54 -24.95 3.08
CA ILE A 28 -2.28 -26.39 3.29
C ILE A 28 -3.09 -26.92 4.47
N GLN A 29 -3.05 -26.20 5.61
CA GLN A 29 -3.76 -26.61 6.83
C GLN A 29 -5.27 -26.72 6.57
N LEU A 30 -5.86 -25.73 5.89
CA LEU A 30 -7.27 -25.73 5.55
C LEU A 30 -7.61 -26.85 4.55
N SER A 31 -6.75 -27.08 3.57
CA SER A 31 -6.92 -28.17 2.60
C SER A 31 -6.93 -29.55 3.25
N ILE A 32 -6.05 -29.80 4.22
CA ILE A 32 -6.02 -31.05 4.99
C ILE A 32 -7.31 -31.19 5.82
N LEU A 33 -7.74 -30.12 6.47
CA LEU A 33 -8.97 -30.13 7.26
C LEU A 33 -10.18 -30.47 6.38
N LEU A 34 -10.29 -29.83 5.21
CA LEU A 34 -11.37 -30.10 4.26
C LEU A 34 -11.30 -31.51 3.70
N TYR A 35 -10.12 -32.04 3.43
CA TYR A 35 -9.94 -33.42 3.01
C TYR A 35 -10.56 -34.42 4.02
N LEU A 36 -10.37 -34.16 5.31
CA LEU A 36 -10.90 -34.98 6.40
C LEU A 36 -12.39 -34.78 6.69
N THR A 37 -13.01 -33.73 6.14
CA THR A 37 -14.36 -33.29 6.51
C THR A 37 -15.30 -33.10 5.33
N GLY A 38 -15.16 -33.90 4.25
CA GLY A 38 -16.09 -33.94 3.13
C GLY A 38 -15.64 -33.18 1.87
N GLY A 39 -14.40 -32.73 1.81
CA GLY A 39 -13.82 -32.13 0.62
C GLY A 39 -14.56 -30.89 0.13
N ILE A 40 -14.85 -30.85 -1.17
CA ILE A 40 -15.55 -29.71 -1.79
C ILE A 40 -17.03 -29.59 -1.37
N LEU A 41 -17.61 -30.64 -0.85
CA LEU A 41 -18.99 -30.65 -0.34
C LEU A 41 -19.11 -30.00 1.04
N ASN A 42 -18.01 -29.79 1.72
CA ASN A 42 -17.99 -29.05 2.97
C ASN A 42 -18.30 -27.57 2.68
N PRO A 43 -19.29 -26.96 3.36
CA PRO A 43 -19.64 -25.54 3.17
C PRO A 43 -18.48 -24.58 3.41
N PHE A 44 -17.47 -24.99 4.19
CA PHE A 44 -16.25 -24.20 4.43
C PHE A 44 -15.23 -24.27 3.30
N SER A 45 -15.46 -25.03 2.21
CA SER A 45 -14.56 -25.11 1.05
C SER A 45 -14.32 -23.76 0.40
N ILE A 46 -15.29 -22.85 0.47
CA ILE A 46 -15.16 -21.47 -0.01
C ILE A 46 -14.02 -20.69 0.70
N LEU A 47 -13.69 -21.04 1.95
CA LEU A 47 -12.62 -20.35 2.69
C LEU A 47 -11.23 -20.58 2.09
N LEU A 48 -11.09 -21.58 1.22
CA LEU A 48 -9.81 -21.86 0.55
C LEU A 48 -9.33 -20.71 -0.36
N ILE A 49 -10.24 -19.85 -0.80
CA ILE A 49 -9.90 -18.69 -1.63
C ILE A 49 -9.28 -17.55 -0.81
N ILE A 50 -9.48 -17.51 0.53
CA ILE A 50 -9.06 -16.39 1.38
C ILE A 50 -7.55 -16.10 1.31
N PRO A 51 -6.64 -17.09 1.44
CA PRO A 51 -5.20 -16.83 1.35
C PRO A 51 -4.81 -16.16 0.03
N THR A 52 -5.42 -16.57 -1.08
CA THR A 52 -5.16 -15.99 -2.40
C THR A 52 -5.70 -14.56 -2.52
N ILE A 53 -6.88 -14.28 -1.97
CA ILE A 53 -7.46 -12.92 -1.96
C ILE A 53 -6.61 -11.99 -1.10
N VAL A 54 -6.18 -12.43 0.08
CA VAL A 54 -5.28 -11.67 0.95
C VAL A 54 -3.97 -11.38 0.23
N SER A 55 -3.39 -12.39 -0.45
CA SER A 55 -2.19 -12.20 -1.26
C SER A 55 -2.39 -11.16 -2.36
N SER A 56 -3.54 -11.15 -3.05
CA SER A 56 -3.83 -10.20 -4.14
C SER A 56 -3.89 -8.75 -3.68
N THR A 57 -4.17 -8.53 -2.39
CA THR A 57 -4.29 -7.20 -1.79
C THR A 57 -2.97 -6.70 -1.21
N PHE A 58 -2.14 -7.57 -0.68
CA PHE A 58 -0.97 -7.17 0.12
C PHE A 58 0.38 -7.60 -0.44
N LEU A 59 0.43 -8.62 -1.30
CA LEU A 59 1.66 -9.19 -1.81
C LEU A 59 1.88 -8.91 -3.30
N SER A 60 3.00 -9.38 -3.81
CA SER A 60 3.33 -9.25 -5.22
C SER A 60 2.39 -10.07 -6.12
N MET A 61 2.20 -9.63 -7.36
CA MET A 61 1.40 -10.34 -8.36
C MET A 61 1.87 -11.78 -8.60
N GLY A 62 3.19 -12.00 -8.58
CA GLY A 62 3.77 -13.35 -8.73
C GLY A 62 3.35 -14.30 -7.62
N THR A 63 3.40 -13.84 -6.36
CA THR A 63 2.94 -14.62 -5.20
C THR A 63 1.46 -14.96 -5.29
N THR A 64 0.64 -14.00 -5.69
CA THR A 64 -0.81 -14.21 -5.86
C THR A 64 -1.12 -15.25 -6.92
N ILE A 65 -0.40 -15.23 -8.05
CA ILE A 65 -0.57 -16.25 -9.11
C ILE A 65 -0.19 -17.64 -8.59
N ILE A 66 0.94 -17.77 -7.89
CA ILE A 66 1.39 -19.05 -7.33
C ILE A 66 0.36 -19.60 -6.34
N LEU A 67 -0.12 -18.77 -5.39
CA LEU A 67 -1.14 -19.18 -4.43
C LEU A 67 -2.47 -19.52 -5.12
N GLY A 68 -2.87 -18.76 -6.15
CA GLY A 68 -4.06 -19.03 -6.93
C GLY A 68 -4.02 -20.37 -7.67
N VAL A 69 -2.88 -20.70 -8.27
CA VAL A 69 -2.66 -22.00 -8.91
C VAL A 69 -2.69 -23.14 -7.89
N LEU A 70 -2.06 -22.96 -6.73
CA LEU A 70 -2.09 -23.96 -5.65
C LEU A 70 -3.51 -24.15 -5.09
N THR A 71 -4.24 -23.06 -4.88
CA THR A 71 -5.65 -23.11 -4.44
C THR A 71 -6.51 -23.88 -5.45
N THR A 72 -6.34 -23.60 -6.74
CA THR A 72 -7.05 -24.31 -7.81
C THR A 72 -6.71 -25.80 -7.82
N LEU A 73 -5.44 -26.16 -7.64
CA LEU A 73 -4.97 -27.53 -7.56
C LEU A 73 -5.60 -28.25 -6.35
N PHE A 74 -5.59 -27.63 -5.17
CA PHE A 74 -6.20 -28.22 -3.97
C PHE A 74 -7.71 -28.38 -4.11
N LEU A 75 -8.42 -27.41 -4.67
CA LEU A 75 -9.84 -27.52 -4.96
C LEU A 75 -10.16 -28.69 -5.91
N PHE A 76 -9.32 -28.87 -6.94
CA PHE A 76 -9.46 -29.99 -7.86
C PHE A 76 -9.22 -31.34 -7.16
N ILE A 77 -8.18 -31.47 -6.34
CA ILE A 77 -7.91 -32.67 -5.54
C ILE A 77 -9.08 -32.94 -4.59
N LEU A 78 -9.58 -31.93 -3.86
CA LEU A 78 -10.69 -32.06 -2.92
C LEU A 78 -12.03 -32.41 -3.60
N THR A 79 -12.17 -32.17 -4.89
CA THR A 79 -13.37 -32.57 -5.66
C THR A 79 -13.41 -34.08 -5.89
N HIS A 80 -12.23 -34.70 -6.08
CA HIS A 80 -12.11 -36.12 -6.40
C HIS A 80 -11.73 -36.99 -5.20
N PHE A 81 -10.92 -36.45 -4.30
CA PHE A 81 -10.37 -37.18 -3.16
C PHE A 81 -10.75 -36.44 -1.86
N TYR A 82 -11.56 -37.08 -1.04
CA TYR A 82 -11.94 -36.61 0.30
C TYR A 82 -12.48 -37.77 1.15
N LEU A 83 -12.37 -37.63 2.45
CA LEU A 83 -13.01 -38.52 3.40
C LEU A 83 -14.43 -38.03 3.71
N PRO A 84 -15.43 -38.93 3.82
CA PRO A 84 -16.78 -38.54 4.21
C PRO A 84 -16.78 -37.91 5.60
N LEU A 85 -17.74 -37.03 5.85
CA LEU A 85 -17.94 -36.47 7.19
C LEU A 85 -18.16 -37.59 8.22
N PRO A 86 -17.48 -37.53 9.39
CA PRO A 86 -17.69 -38.49 10.46
C PRO A 86 -19.15 -38.51 10.88
N GLY A 87 -19.75 -39.71 10.88
CA GLY A 87 -21.15 -39.91 11.27
C GLY A 87 -22.19 -39.80 10.14
N MET A 88 -21.79 -39.47 8.91
CA MET A 88 -22.70 -39.52 7.75
C MET A 88 -22.61 -40.87 7.03
N ASN A 89 -23.73 -41.53 6.89
CA ASN A 89 -23.87 -42.71 6.02
C ASN A 89 -23.77 -42.26 4.56
N THR A 90 -22.67 -42.64 3.89
CA THR A 90 -22.38 -42.29 2.49
C THR A 90 -23.45 -42.71 1.49
N ASN A 91 -24.27 -43.69 1.82
CA ASN A 91 -25.34 -44.24 0.95
C ASN A 91 -26.57 -43.32 0.84
N ILE A 92 -26.75 -42.37 1.75
CA ILE A 92 -27.97 -41.53 1.79
C ILE A 92 -27.73 -40.18 1.06
N PHE A 93 -26.46 -39.75 0.91
CA PHE A 93 -26.10 -38.46 0.30
C PHE A 93 -25.13 -38.63 -0.88
N ALA A 94 -25.49 -39.47 -1.86
CA ALA A 94 -24.75 -39.55 -3.11
C ALA A 94 -24.99 -38.30 -3.95
N VAL A 95 -24.12 -37.30 -3.79
CA VAL A 95 -24.19 -36.04 -4.57
C VAL A 95 -23.70 -36.31 -5.99
N PRO A 96 -24.50 -35.99 -7.03
CA PRO A 96 -24.09 -36.15 -8.43
C PRO A 96 -22.79 -35.41 -8.74
N ASN A 97 -21.96 -35.99 -9.62
CA ASN A 97 -20.68 -35.41 -9.99
C ASN A 97 -20.83 -34.02 -10.62
N PHE A 98 -21.91 -33.79 -11.38
CA PHE A 98 -22.16 -32.52 -11.99
C PHE A 98 -22.39 -31.41 -10.96
N TYR A 99 -22.97 -31.71 -9.80
CA TYR A 99 -23.17 -30.77 -8.70
C TYR A 99 -21.81 -30.37 -8.06
N LYS A 100 -20.91 -31.35 -7.88
CA LYS A 100 -19.55 -31.10 -7.40
C LYS A 100 -18.77 -30.17 -8.36
N LEU A 101 -18.91 -30.40 -9.67
CA LEU A 101 -18.33 -29.55 -10.70
C LEU A 101 -18.97 -28.15 -10.68
N GLY A 102 -20.26 -28.04 -10.38
CA GLY A 102 -20.92 -26.76 -10.18
C GLY A 102 -20.34 -25.95 -9.01
N ILE A 103 -20.11 -26.61 -7.87
CA ILE A 103 -19.45 -25.97 -6.72
C ILE A 103 -18.01 -25.55 -7.08
N LEU A 104 -17.24 -26.45 -7.69
CA LEU A 104 -15.87 -26.17 -8.11
C LEU A 104 -15.81 -24.94 -9.05
N SER A 105 -16.64 -24.94 -10.09
CA SER A 105 -16.68 -23.83 -11.04
C SER A 105 -17.08 -22.49 -10.38
N SER A 106 -18.05 -22.53 -9.47
CA SER A 106 -18.47 -21.35 -8.71
C SER A 106 -17.35 -20.76 -7.86
N ILE A 107 -16.63 -21.63 -7.13
CA ILE A 107 -15.49 -21.18 -6.30
C ILE A 107 -14.35 -20.65 -7.19
N LEU A 108 -14.06 -21.29 -8.32
CA LEU A 108 -13.01 -20.83 -9.26
C LEU A 108 -13.35 -19.47 -9.89
N ILE A 109 -14.61 -19.27 -10.29
CA ILE A 109 -15.08 -17.98 -10.80
C ILE A 109 -14.90 -16.90 -9.71
N GLY A 110 -15.30 -17.20 -8.48
CA GLY A 110 -15.11 -16.31 -7.33
C GLY A 110 -13.63 -16.01 -7.06
N LEU A 111 -12.77 -17.03 -7.11
CA LEU A 111 -11.33 -16.89 -6.93
C LEU A 111 -10.72 -15.95 -7.97
N ILE A 112 -11.00 -16.18 -9.25
CA ILE A 112 -10.47 -15.36 -10.35
C ILE A 112 -10.98 -13.93 -10.22
N PHE A 113 -12.29 -13.75 -10.04
CA PHE A 113 -12.89 -12.42 -9.96
C PHE A 113 -12.34 -11.62 -8.77
N LEU A 114 -12.35 -12.21 -7.57
CA LEU A 114 -11.90 -11.51 -6.37
C LEU A 114 -10.38 -11.24 -6.37
N SER A 115 -9.57 -12.17 -6.89
CA SER A 115 -8.13 -11.96 -7.03
C SER A 115 -7.82 -10.84 -8.04
N TYR A 116 -8.50 -10.83 -9.18
CA TYR A 116 -8.37 -9.75 -10.17
C TYR A 116 -8.77 -8.40 -9.56
N PHE A 117 -9.91 -8.36 -8.87
CA PHE A 117 -10.36 -7.14 -8.20
C PHE A 117 -9.37 -6.66 -7.14
N GLY A 118 -8.83 -7.58 -6.32
CA GLY A 118 -7.82 -7.26 -5.31
C GLY A 118 -6.57 -6.63 -5.91
N ILE A 119 -6.02 -7.20 -6.98
CA ILE A 119 -4.86 -6.66 -7.70
C ILE A 119 -5.15 -5.25 -8.25
N ARG A 120 -6.30 -5.06 -8.88
CA ARG A 120 -6.69 -3.75 -9.45
C ARG A 120 -6.90 -2.71 -8.37
N PHE A 121 -7.60 -3.07 -7.29
CA PHE A 121 -7.86 -2.18 -6.17
C PHE A 121 -6.56 -1.72 -5.50
N THR A 122 -5.62 -2.63 -5.24
CA THR A 122 -4.31 -2.31 -4.68
C THR A 122 -3.51 -1.37 -5.59
N GLY A 123 -3.52 -1.62 -6.89
CA GLY A 123 -2.88 -0.75 -7.87
C GLY A 123 -3.43 0.69 -7.86
N GLU A 124 -4.75 0.84 -7.81
CA GLU A 124 -5.39 2.16 -7.74
C GLU A 124 -5.14 2.87 -6.39
N THR A 125 -5.19 2.13 -5.29
CA THR A 125 -4.90 2.69 -3.95
C THR A 125 -3.45 3.17 -3.86
N LYS A 126 -2.50 2.42 -4.42
CA LYS A 126 -1.09 2.83 -4.48
C LYS A 126 -0.90 4.10 -5.29
N LYS A 127 -1.51 4.21 -6.48
CA LYS A 127 -1.44 5.44 -7.30
C LYS A 127 -1.99 6.65 -6.55
N ARG A 128 -3.12 6.49 -5.84
CA ARG A 128 -3.71 7.57 -5.02
C ARG A 128 -2.79 7.98 -3.88
N SER A 129 -2.18 7.00 -3.20
CA SER A 129 -1.20 7.25 -2.13
C SER A 129 0.01 8.00 -2.64
N ASP A 130 0.58 7.58 -3.77
CA ASP A 130 1.74 8.24 -4.40
C ASP A 130 1.40 9.67 -4.85
N ALA A 131 0.21 9.89 -5.38
CA ALA A 131 -0.28 11.22 -5.75
C ALA A 131 -0.45 12.12 -4.53
N SER A 132 -0.98 11.59 -3.43
CA SER A 132 -1.13 12.32 -2.16
C SER A 132 0.24 12.73 -1.57
N VAL A 133 1.22 11.82 -1.57
CA VAL A 133 2.59 12.12 -1.11
C VAL A 133 3.23 13.20 -1.97
N LYS A 134 3.09 13.13 -3.30
CA LYS A 134 3.60 14.18 -4.21
C LYS A 134 2.94 15.54 -3.95
N MET A 135 1.61 15.55 -3.74
CA MET A 135 0.89 16.78 -3.41
C MET A 135 1.40 17.41 -2.11
N GLN A 136 1.61 16.60 -1.07
CA GLN A 136 2.19 17.08 0.20
C GLN A 136 3.59 17.66 0.02
N GLN A 137 4.42 17.04 -0.84
CA GLN A 137 5.76 17.58 -1.15
C GLN A 137 5.69 18.92 -1.89
N ILE A 138 4.75 19.08 -2.82
CA ILE A 138 4.54 20.35 -3.53
C ILE A 138 4.12 21.45 -2.55
N ILE A 139 3.14 21.16 -1.70
CA ILE A 139 2.64 22.11 -0.69
C ILE A 139 3.75 22.50 0.28
N ALA A 140 4.55 21.55 0.77
CA ALA A 140 5.67 21.84 1.65
C ALA A 140 6.70 22.75 0.98
N ARG A 141 6.99 22.52 -0.30
CA ARG A 141 7.92 23.37 -1.07
C ARG A 141 7.37 24.78 -1.32
N GLU A 142 6.06 24.91 -1.53
CA GLU A 142 5.39 26.20 -1.68
C GLU A 142 5.48 27.01 -0.39
N TYR A 143 5.22 26.41 0.77
CA TYR A 143 5.41 27.05 2.06
C TYR A 143 6.86 27.48 2.32
N GLU A 144 7.84 26.67 1.92
CA GLU A 144 9.26 27.02 2.03
C GLU A 144 9.59 28.26 1.18
N LEU A 145 9.12 28.29 -0.07
CA LEU A 145 9.32 29.42 -0.97
C LEU A 145 8.63 30.70 -0.46
N GLU A 146 7.42 30.59 0.06
CA GLU A 146 6.69 31.71 0.65
C GLU A 146 7.43 32.27 1.87
N SER A 147 7.91 31.39 2.76
CA SER A 147 8.73 31.78 3.92
C SER A 147 10.01 32.48 3.51
N LEU A 148 10.73 31.96 2.51
CA LEU A 148 11.96 32.59 1.97
C LEU A 148 11.64 33.93 1.34
N GLY A 149 10.55 34.04 0.59
CA GLY A 149 10.08 35.31 0.02
C GLY A 149 9.78 36.35 1.08
N GLY A 150 9.09 35.98 2.16
CA GLY A 150 8.85 36.85 3.30
C GLY A 150 10.13 37.32 4.00
N GLN A 151 11.10 36.43 4.22
CA GLN A 151 12.39 36.76 4.81
C GLN A 151 13.19 37.67 3.89
N ALA A 152 13.20 37.43 2.59
CA ALA A 152 13.91 38.29 1.62
C ALA A 152 13.28 39.70 1.59
N ALA A 153 11.97 39.84 1.61
CA ALA A 153 11.29 41.10 1.66
C ALA A 153 11.60 41.90 2.95
N ALA A 154 11.58 41.21 4.11
CA ALA A 154 11.94 41.78 5.39
C ALA A 154 13.41 42.25 5.41
N ALA A 155 14.32 41.44 4.87
CA ALA A 155 15.75 41.81 4.73
C ALA A 155 15.94 43.00 3.81
N ALA A 156 15.28 43.05 2.66
CA ALA A 156 15.34 44.19 1.74
C ALA A 156 14.84 45.49 2.39
N HIS A 157 13.76 45.42 3.16
CA HIS A 157 13.22 46.56 3.90
C HIS A 157 14.18 47.04 4.99
N SER A 158 14.77 46.14 5.76
CA SER A 158 15.72 46.45 6.83
C SER A 158 17.05 47.00 6.32
N LEU A 159 17.48 46.61 5.13
CA LEU A 159 18.68 47.13 4.48
C LEU A 159 18.41 48.46 3.72
N GLY A 160 17.22 48.65 3.21
CA GLY A 160 16.84 49.86 2.46
C GLY A 160 16.89 51.12 3.30
N THR A 161 16.47 51.07 4.57
CA THR A 161 16.49 52.22 5.49
C THR A 161 17.90 52.75 5.74
N PRO A 162 18.91 51.96 6.16
CA PRO A 162 20.28 52.46 6.37
C PRO A 162 20.95 52.89 5.07
N LEU A 163 20.70 52.20 3.93
CA LEU A 163 21.24 52.62 2.64
C LEU A 163 20.72 53.97 2.19
N THR A 164 19.43 54.25 2.43
CA THR A 164 18.83 55.57 2.15
C THR A 164 19.49 56.67 3.02
N THR A 165 19.70 56.40 4.30
CA THR A 165 20.37 57.34 5.22
C THR A 165 21.79 57.62 4.79
N ILE A 166 22.58 56.60 4.43
CA ILE A 166 23.95 56.74 3.91
C ILE A 166 23.94 57.55 2.62
N SER A 167 23.01 57.31 1.72
CA SER A 167 22.91 58.04 0.45
C SER A 167 22.58 59.51 0.67
N VAL A 168 21.71 59.85 1.62
CA VAL A 168 21.36 61.23 1.98
C VAL A 168 22.59 61.96 2.57
N VAL A 169 23.25 61.35 3.57
CA VAL A 169 24.45 61.93 4.22
C VAL A 169 25.60 62.12 3.20
N ALA A 170 25.81 61.12 2.33
CA ALA A 170 26.82 61.23 1.28
C ALA A 170 26.51 62.37 0.29
N LYS A 171 25.25 62.63 -0.01
CA LYS A 171 24.82 63.71 -0.88
C LYS A 171 24.96 65.06 -0.22
N GLU A 172 24.67 65.19 1.08
CA GLU A 172 24.91 66.44 1.85
C GLU A 172 26.39 66.75 1.95
N LEU A 173 27.22 65.78 2.36
CA LEU A 173 28.68 65.95 2.39
C LEU A 173 29.28 66.40 1.05
N ARG A 174 28.78 65.82 -0.04
CA ARG A 174 29.24 66.22 -1.39
C ARG A 174 28.84 67.64 -1.73
N LYS A 175 27.70 68.12 -1.22
CA LYS A 175 27.26 69.50 -1.41
C LYS A 175 28.08 70.46 -0.60
N GLU A 176 28.38 70.19 0.68
CA GLU A 176 29.24 71.02 1.57
C GLU A 176 30.65 71.14 1.02
N ILE A 177 31.29 70.01 0.63
CA ILE A 177 32.62 70.02 0.06
C ILE A 177 32.66 70.82 -1.26
N GLY A 178 31.57 70.73 -2.05
CA GLY A 178 31.46 71.51 -3.30
C GLY A 178 31.32 73.03 -3.10
N GLU A 179 30.64 73.44 -2.01
CA GLU A 179 30.51 74.87 -1.63
C GLU A 179 31.77 75.40 -1.01
N GLU A 180 32.45 74.67 -0.12
CA GLU A 180 33.71 75.04 0.50
C GLU A 180 34.82 75.17 -0.54
N SER A 181 34.85 74.34 -1.56
CA SER A 181 35.80 74.46 -2.70
C SER A 181 35.52 75.66 -3.60
N ARG A 182 34.34 76.26 -3.57
CA ARG A 182 34.08 77.56 -4.27
C ARG A 182 34.54 78.77 -3.50
N HIS A 183 34.47 78.76 -2.16
CA HIS A 183 34.93 79.89 -1.31
C HIS A 183 36.43 79.94 -1.14
N THR A 184 37.19 78.94 -1.53
CA THR A 184 38.65 78.93 -1.49
C THR A 184 39.28 79.43 -2.77
N LYS A 185 38.49 79.91 -3.78
CA LYS A 185 38.95 80.40 -5.07
C LYS A 185 38.79 81.93 -5.28
N ASP A 186 38.28 82.62 -4.27
CA ASP A 186 38.26 84.11 -4.18
C ASP A 186 39.30 84.60 -3.17
#